data_e3dc4999deb5d3589ad45cec6b454f7f
#
_entry.id   e3dc4999deb5d3589ad45cec6b454f7f
#
_cell.length_a   1.000
_cell.length_b   1.000
_cell.length_c   1.000
_cell.angle_alpha   90.00
_cell.angle_beta   90.00
_cell.angle_gamma   90.00
#
_symmetry.space_group_name_H-M   'P 1'
#
loop_
_entity.id
_entity.type
_entity.pdbx_description
1 polymer ?
#
loop_
_entity_poly.entity_id
_entity_poly.type
_entity_poly.pdbx_seq_one_letter_code
_entity_poly.pdbx_strand_id
1 'polypeptide(L)'
;ITCDWSSDVCSSDLKARLDYMISELKRCQDAAGDGYLCGVPNGRKMWKEIEEGNIRASGFGLNDRWVPLYNIHKIYAGLRDATLQTDSREAKEMLVKLTDWMIRLVSKLSDEQIQEMLRSEHGGLNETFADVAAITGDKRYLKLAHQFSHHTVLQPLLRQEDKLTGMHANTQIPKVIGFKRIADLEGNRDWSEAARYFWETVVNHRSITIGGNSVREHFHPADDFSSMLTSEQGPEIGRA
;
A
#
# COMPACT_ATOMS: atom_id res chain seq x y z
N ILE A 1 34.41 30.09 -7.70
CA ILE A 1 34.25 28.62 -7.56
C ILE A 1 32.72 28.40 -7.61
N THR A 2 32.24 28.18 -8.82
CA THR A 2 30.89 27.65 -9.00
C THR A 2 30.95 26.17 -8.56
N CYS A 3 30.39 25.86 -7.38
CA CYS A 3 30.09 24.48 -7.06
C CYS A 3 28.98 24.04 -8.04
N ASP A 4 29.40 23.40 -9.10
CA ASP A 4 28.54 22.60 -9.93
C ASP A 4 28.15 21.39 -9.07
N TRP A 5 27.04 21.51 -8.38
CA TRP A 5 26.35 20.38 -7.80
C TRP A 5 25.74 19.59 -8.96
N SER A 6 26.64 18.99 -9.78
CA SER A 6 26.15 18.12 -10.82
C SER A 6 25.38 16.99 -10.16
N SER A 7 24.15 16.85 -10.56
CA SER A 7 23.23 15.75 -10.20
C SER A 7 23.88 14.35 -10.34
N ASP A 8 24.95 14.25 -11.11
CA ASP A 8 25.64 13.01 -11.44
C ASP A 8 26.35 12.32 -10.27
N VAL A 9 26.91 13.07 -9.31
CA VAL A 9 27.60 12.46 -8.15
C VAL A 9 26.59 11.87 -7.17
N CYS A 10 25.49 12.59 -6.90
CA CYS A 10 24.42 12.06 -6.03
C CYS A 10 23.68 10.91 -6.69
N SER A 11 23.44 10.97 -8.00
CA SER A 11 22.73 9.93 -8.74
C SER A 11 23.52 8.63 -8.81
N SER A 12 24.84 8.69 -9.00
CA SER A 12 25.72 7.50 -9.04
C SER A 12 25.80 6.79 -7.70
N ASP A 13 25.90 7.53 -6.57
CA ASP A 13 25.92 6.96 -5.23
C ASP A 13 24.56 6.33 -4.86
N LEU A 14 23.47 7.01 -5.14
CA LEU A 14 22.12 6.48 -4.90
C LEU A 14 21.85 5.22 -5.73
N LYS A 15 22.28 5.20 -7.00
CA LYS A 15 22.15 4.01 -7.83
C LYS A 15 22.97 2.84 -7.27
N ALA A 16 24.21 3.07 -6.88
CA ALA A 16 25.06 2.02 -6.30
C ALA A 16 24.45 1.46 -5.00
N ARG A 17 23.87 2.30 -4.16
CA ARG A 17 23.14 1.87 -2.95
C ARG A 17 21.89 1.06 -3.28
N LEU A 18 21.12 1.50 -4.28
CA LEU A 18 19.95 0.75 -4.75
C LEU A 18 20.35 -0.63 -5.27
N ASP A 19 21.37 -0.70 -6.14
CA ASP A 19 21.85 -1.96 -6.71
C ASP A 19 22.35 -2.91 -5.60
N TYR A 20 23.04 -2.38 -4.59
CA TYR A 20 23.45 -3.16 -3.41
C TYR A 20 22.23 -3.69 -2.64
N MET A 21 21.21 -2.85 -2.36
CA MET A 21 20.00 -3.28 -1.67
C MET A 21 19.25 -4.36 -2.46
N ILE A 22 19.11 -4.20 -3.77
CA ILE A 22 18.45 -5.17 -4.65
C ILE A 22 19.20 -6.52 -4.60
N SER A 23 20.53 -6.50 -4.69
CA SER A 23 21.35 -7.73 -4.64
C SER A 23 21.20 -8.48 -3.29
N GLU A 24 21.19 -7.75 -2.17
CA GLU A 24 21.02 -8.34 -0.84
C GLU A 24 19.59 -8.86 -0.61
N LEU A 25 18.58 -8.12 -1.07
CA LEU A 25 17.19 -8.60 -1.03
C LEU A 25 17.01 -9.85 -1.88
N LYS A 26 17.64 -9.89 -3.06
CA LYS A 26 17.63 -11.08 -3.91
C LYS A 26 18.26 -12.28 -3.21
N ARG A 27 19.40 -12.09 -2.58
CA ARG A 27 20.06 -13.15 -1.79
C ARG A 27 19.15 -13.69 -0.68
N CYS A 28 18.41 -12.79 -0.01
CA CYS A 28 17.43 -13.18 1.02
C CYS A 28 16.25 -13.96 0.43
N GLN A 29 15.70 -13.52 -0.70
CA GLN A 29 14.58 -14.20 -1.35
C GLN A 29 14.99 -15.58 -1.89
N ASP A 30 16.18 -15.68 -2.49
CA ASP A 30 16.71 -16.95 -3.01
C ASP A 30 16.97 -17.94 -1.86
N ALA A 31 17.48 -17.48 -0.71
CA ALA A 31 17.63 -18.28 0.49
C ALA A 31 16.29 -18.72 1.10
N ALA A 32 15.24 -17.93 0.95
CA ALA A 32 13.87 -18.29 1.34
C ALA A 32 13.30 -19.44 0.48
N GLY A 33 13.63 -19.49 -0.80
CA GLY A 33 13.36 -20.59 -1.72
C GLY A 33 11.95 -20.66 -2.29
N ASP A 34 10.99 -19.95 -1.71
CA ASP A 34 9.56 -19.98 -2.09
C ASP A 34 9.03 -18.63 -2.65
N GLY A 35 9.91 -17.66 -2.85
CA GLY A 35 9.56 -16.32 -3.32
C GLY A 35 9.19 -15.32 -2.22
N TYR A 36 9.09 -15.77 -0.97
CA TYR A 36 8.84 -14.89 0.17
C TYR A 36 10.01 -13.94 0.42
N LEU A 37 9.67 -12.69 0.73
CA LEU A 37 10.64 -11.66 1.11
C LEU A 37 9.99 -10.68 2.08
N CYS A 38 10.35 -10.74 3.35
CA CYS A 38 9.91 -9.78 4.36
C CYS A 38 10.74 -9.91 5.65
N GLY A 39 10.90 -8.81 6.37
CA GLY A 39 11.64 -8.72 7.64
C GLY A 39 10.81 -8.89 8.90
N VAL A 40 9.58 -9.39 8.83
CA VAL A 40 8.73 -9.58 10.02
C VAL A 40 9.26 -10.72 10.89
N PRO A 41 9.61 -10.48 12.18
CA PRO A 41 10.09 -11.52 13.07
C PRO A 41 9.08 -12.67 13.22
N ASN A 42 9.54 -13.92 13.02
CA ASN A 42 8.68 -15.12 13.01
C ASN A 42 7.53 -15.04 11.98
N GLY A 43 7.70 -14.24 10.93
CA GLY A 43 6.67 -14.02 9.90
C GLY A 43 6.21 -15.31 9.22
N ARG A 44 7.10 -16.27 8.96
CA ARG A 44 6.71 -17.55 8.34
C ARG A 44 5.68 -18.33 9.13
N LYS A 45 5.78 -18.37 10.46
CA LYS A 45 4.78 -19.00 11.31
C LYS A 45 3.43 -18.28 11.20
N MET A 46 3.47 -16.95 11.27
CA MET A 46 2.27 -16.11 11.13
C MET A 46 1.59 -16.30 9.77
N TRP A 47 2.37 -16.29 8.67
CA TRP A 47 1.80 -16.49 7.33
C TRP A 47 1.19 -17.89 7.15
N LYS A 48 1.76 -18.91 7.79
CA LYS A 48 1.18 -20.26 7.78
C LYS A 48 -0.16 -20.30 8.54
N GLU A 49 -0.27 -19.64 9.69
CA GLU A 49 -1.54 -19.50 10.41
C GLU A 49 -2.62 -18.83 9.53
N ILE A 50 -2.24 -17.81 8.77
CA ILE A 50 -3.13 -17.10 7.85
C ILE A 50 -3.53 -18.02 6.67
N GLU A 51 -2.60 -18.74 6.06
CA GLU A 51 -2.90 -19.70 4.98
C GLU A 51 -3.89 -20.78 5.43
N GLU A 52 -3.86 -21.14 6.71
CA GLU A 52 -4.78 -22.10 7.34
C GLU A 52 -6.13 -21.46 7.72
N GLY A 53 -6.32 -20.16 7.44
CA GLY A 53 -7.55 -19.41 7.73
C GLY A 53 -7.65 -18.90 9.16
N ASN A 54 -6.60 -19.03 9.97
CA ASN A 54 -6.54 -18.51 11.32
C ASN A 54 -6.11 -17.03 11.31
N ILE A 55 -7.06 -16.12 11.16
CA ILE A 55 -6.82 -14.69 10.99
C ILE A 55 -7.30 -13.94 12.24
N ARG A 56 -6.40 -13.14 12.82
CA ARG A 56 -6.67 -12.23 13.94
C ARG A 56 -6.13 -10.86 13.59
N ALA A 57 -6.99 -9.98 13.09
CA ALA A 57 -6.63 -8.64 12.65
C ALA A 57 -7.14 -7.55 13.59
N SER A 58 -6.33 -6.51 13.75
CA SER A 58 -6.69 -5.24 14.38
C SER A 58 -6.15 -4.09 13.53
N GLY A 59 -6.37 -2.83 13.92
CA GLY A 59 -5.93 -1.68 13.11
C GLY A 59 -4.46 -1.74 12.67
N PHE A 60 -3.55 -2.13 13.57
CA PHE A 60 -2.11 -2.23 13.30
C PHE A 60 -1.54 -3.63 13.53
N GLY A 61 -2.34 -4.58 13.96
CA GLY A 61 -1.90 -5.93 14.28
C GLY A 61 -2.48 -6.98 13.35
N LEU A 62 -1.68 -8.01 13.03
CA LEU A 62 -2.14 -9.21 12.34
C LEU A 62 -1.40 -10.41 12.96
N ASN A 63 -2.16 -11.35 13.52
CA ASN A 63 -1.65 -12.56 14.18
C ASN A 63 -0.47 -12.26 15.12
N ASP A 64 -0.70 -11.32 16.05
CA ASP A 64 0.26 -10.88 17.06
C ASP A 64 1.57 -10.27 16.50
N ARG A 65 1.54 -9.76 15.27
CA ARG A 65 2.65 -9.02 14.65
C ARG A 65 2.22 -7.60 14.31
N TRP A 66 3.13 -6.67 14.52
CA TRP A 66 2.93 -5.25 14.23
C TRP A 66 3.05 -5.00 12.72
N VAL A 67 2.00 -4.47 12.12
CA VAL A 67 1.87 -4.03 10.72
C VAL A 67 2.57 -4.91 9.66
N PRO A 68 2.41 -6.26 9.66
CA PRO A 68 3.16 -7.12 8.76
C PRO A 68 2.81 -6.89 7.29
N LEU A 69 1.56 -6.59 6.96
CA LEU A 69 1.13 -6.26 5.60
C LEU A 69 1.70 -4.92 5.12
N TYR A 70 1.81 -3.94 6.01
CA TYR A 70 2.44 -2.66 5.67
C TYR A 70 3.95 -2.82 5.43
N ASN A 71 4.63 -3.64 6.26
CA ASN A 71 6.04 -3.94 6.05
C ASN A 71 6.30 -4.59 4.68
N ILE A 72 5.51 -5.61 4.33
CA ILE A 72 5.67 -6.26 3.01
C ILE A 72 5.31 -5.32 1.86
N HIS A 73 4.32 -4.42 2.06
CA HIS A 73 3.97 -3.40 1.07
C HIS A 73 5.16 -2.50 0.72
N LYS A 74 5.98 -2.10 1.71
CA LYS A 74 7.17 -1.26 1.44
C LYS A 74 8.20 -1.98 0.57
N ILE A 75 8.36 -3.29 0.73
CA ILE A 75 9.21 -4.10 -0.15
C ILE A 75 8.62 -4.15 -1.57
N TYR A 76 7.31 -4.38 -1.69
CA TYR A 76 6.62 -4.34 -2.98
C TYR A 76 6.81 -3.00 -3.69
N ALA A 77 6.57 -1.89 -3.00
CA ALA A 77 6.72 -0.55 -3.55
C ALA A 77 8.16 -0.28 -4.01
N GLY A 78 9.15 -0.63 -3.18
CA GLY A 78 10.56 -0.48 -3.54
C GLY A 78 10.98 -1.32 -4.75
N LEU A 79 10.54 -2.57 -4.84
CA LEU A 79 10.82 -3.43 -6.00
C LEU A 79 10.12 -2.93 -7.27
N ARG A 80 8.86 -2.46 -7.15
CA ARG A 80 8.15 -1.83 -8.26
C ARG A 80 8.89 -0.59 -8.77
N ASP A 81 9.27 0.31 -7.88
CA ASP A 81 9.93 1.56 -8.25
C ASP A 81 11.31 1.29 -8.86
N ALA A 82 12.09 0.35 -8.32
CA ALA A 82 13.35 -0.08 -8.93
C ALA A 82 13.14 -0.67 -10.33
N THR A 83 12.06 -1.44 -10.53
CA THR A 83 11.71 -1.98 -11.85
C THR A 83 11.38 -0.87 -12.84
N LEU A 84 10.54 0.10 -12.45
CA LEU A 84 10.00 1.10 -13.37
C LEU A 84 10.97 2.27 -13.61
N GLN A 85 11.78 2.65 -12.61
CA GLN A 85 12.61 3.85 -12.70
C GLN A 85 14.07 3.55 -13.07
N THR A 86 14.54 2.32 -12.86
CA THR A 86 15.92 1.93 -13.15
C THR A 86 16.05 0.73 -14.07
N ASP A 87 14.95 0.24 -14.64
CA ASP A 87 14.88 -0.95 -15.47
C ASP A 87 15.55 -2.20 -14.83
N SER A 88 15.52 -2.28 -13.49
CA SER A 88 16.12 -3.38 -12.76
C SER A 88 15.40 -4.70 -13.03
N ARG A 89 16.04 -5.57 -13.81
CA ARG A 89 15.52 -6.90 -14.10
C ARG A 89 15.43 -7.78 -12.85
N GLU A 90 16.41 -7.68 -11.97
CA GLU A 90 16.42 -8.45 -10.71
C GLU A 90 15.26 -8.04 -9.80
N ALA A 91 14.98 -6.72 -9.69
CA ALA A 91 13.84 -6.22 -8.92
C ALA A 91 12.52 -6.74 -9.50
N LYS A 92 12.36 -6.73 -10.83
CA LYS A 92 11.19 -7.29 -11.52
C LYS A 92 11.00 -8.78 -11.22
N GLU A 93 12.06 -9.58 -11.30
CA GLU A 93 12.01 -11.02 -11.00
C GLU A 93 11.60 -11.28 -9.55
N MET A 94 12.16 -10.51 -8.61
CA MET A 94 11.79 -10.61 -7.19
C MET A 94 10.34 -10.20 -6.94
N LEU A 95 9.90 -9.11 -7.56
CA LEU A 95 8.53 -8.59 -7.45
C LEU A 95 7.51 -9.64 -7.90
N VAL A 96 7.76 -10.27 -9.05
CA VAL A 96 6.90 -11.35 -9.57
C VAL A 96 6.88 -12.55 -8.64
N LYS A 97 8.04 -13.03 -8.18
CA LYS A 97 8.12 -14.17 -7.24
C LYS A 97 7.39 -13.90 -5.92
N LEU A 98 7.52 -12.68 -5.39
CA LEU A 98 6.84 -12.28 -4.16
C LEU A 98 5.32 -12.20 -4.37
N THR A 99 4.86 -11.76 -5.53
CA THR A 99 3.43 -11.68 -5.85
C THR A 99 2.83 -13.07 -6.08
N ASP A 100 3.55 -13.97 -6.75
CA ASP A 100 3.13 -15.37 -6.86
C ASP A 100 3.07 -16.07 -5.49
N TRP A 101 3.99 -15.73 -4.57
CA TRP A 101 3.92 -16.19 -3.19
C TRP A 101 2.65 -15.69 -2.49
N MET A 102 2.30 -14.41 -2.65
CA MET A 102 1.07 -13.85 -2.07
C MET A 102 -0.19 -14.51 -2.63
N ILE A 103 -0.24 -14.78 -3.94
CA ILE A 103 -1.35 -15.54 -4.55
C ILE A 103 -1.49 -16.92 -3.90
N ARG A 104 -0.38 -17.65 -3.69
CA ARG A 104 -0.42 -18.95 -3.03
C ARG A 104 -0.92 -18.85 -1.59
N LEU A 105 -0.44 -17.84 -0.85
CA LEU A 105 -0.82 -17.60 0.54
C LEU A 105 -2.34 -17.45 0.69
N VAL A 106 -2.98 -16.66 -0.19
CA VAL A 106 -4.41 -16.38 -0.08
C VAL A 106 -5.30 -17.34 -0.89
N SER A 107 -4.70 -18.30 -1.59
CA SER A 107 -5.43 -19.14 -2.54
C SER A 107 -6.55 -20.00 -1.95
N LYS A 108 -6.47 -20.28 -0.65
CA LYS A 108 -7.46 -21.08 0.09
C LYS A 108 -8.39 -20.23 0.94
N LEU A 109 -8.15 -18.92 1.01
CA LEU A 109 -8.96 -18.01 1.80
C LEU A 109 -10.22 -17.59 1.04
N SER A 110 -11.33 -17.46 1.76
CA SER A 110 -12.51 -16.79 1.22
C SER A 110 -12.29 -15.28 1.12
N ASP A 111 -13.14 -14.61 0.34
CA ASP A 111 -13.08 -13.15 0.24
C ASP A 111 -13.33 -12.49 1.61
N GLU A 112 -14.20 -13.02 2.45
CA GLU A 112 -14.45 -12.54 3.81
C GLU A 112 -13.20 -12.66 4.69
N GLN A 113 -12.46 -13.77 4.58
CA GLN A 113 -11.20 -13.96 5.31
C GLN A 113 -10.13 -12.97 4.85
N ILE A 114 -10.04 -12.70 3.56
CA ILE A 114 -9.13 -11.67 3.03
C ILE A 114 -9.55 -10.29 3.57
N GLN A 115 -10.85 -9.95 3.53
CA GLN A 115 -11.34 -8.68 4.06
C GLN A 115 -11.12 -8.55 5.59
N GLU A 116 -11.23 -9.63 6.36
CA GLU A 116 -10.85 -9.62 7.78
C GLU A 116 -9.35 -9.35 7.95
N MET A 117 -8.49 -9.99 7.15
CA MET A 117 -7.04 -9.72 7.16
C MET A 117 -6.71 -8.25 6.85
N LEU A 118 -7.46 -7.63 5.92
CA LEU A 118 -7.29 -6.24 5.51
C LEU A 118 -7.75 -5.21 6.56
N ARG A 119 -8.32 -5.62 7.67
CA ARG A 119 -8.54 -4.74 8.83
C ARG A 119 -7.22 -4.28 9.45
N SER A 120 -6.15 -5.05 9.28
CA SER A 120 -4.79 -4.60 9.59
C SER A 120 -4.27 -3.64 8.53
N GLU A 121 -3.45 -2.68 8.94
CA GLU A 121 -2.81 -1.74 8.04
C GLU A 121 -2.01 -2.47 6.95
N HIS A 122 -2.31 -2.16 5.69
CA HIS A 122 -1.75 -2.87 4.52
C HIS A 122 -1.22 -1.92 3.42
N GLY A 123 -1.22 -0.61 3.69
CA GLY A 123 -0.73 0.38 2.72
C GLY A 123 -1.46 0.29 1.38
N GLY A 124 -0.72 0.45 0.29
CA GLY A 124 -1.20 0.38 -1.10
C GLY A 124 -0.90 -0.97 -1.77
N LEU A 125 -1.12 -2.11 -1.08
CA LEU A 125 -0.91 -3.43 -1.69
C LEU A 125 -1.75 -3.63 -2.96
N ASN A 126 -2.98 -3.15 -2.97
CA ASN A 126 -3.84 -3.21 -4.15
C ASN A 126 -3.27 -2.42 -5.34
N GLU A 127 -2.66 -1.26 -5.10
CA GLU A 127 -1.94 -0.49 -6.14
C GLU A 127 -0.76 -1.29 -6.69
N THR A 128 0.09 -1.82 -5.81
CA THR A 128 1.28 -2.54 -6.25
C THR A 128 0.95 -3.82 -7.00
N PHE A 129 -0.10 -4.55 -6.64
CA PHE A 129 -0.55 -5.72 -7.41
C PHE A 129 -1.13 -5.34 -8.77
N ALA A 130 -1.84 -4.21 -8.87
CA ALA A 130 -2.29 -3.65 -10.13
C ALA A 130 -1.10 -3.28 -11.04
N ASP A 131 -0.05 -2.69 -10.46
CA ASP A 131 1.18 -2.38 -11.20
C ASP A 131 1.91 -3.64 -11.67
N VAL A 132 1.96 -4.70 -10.84
CA VAL A 132 2.52 -6.00 -11.28
C VAL A 132 1.74 -6.56 -12.46
N ALA A 133 0.41 -6.44 -12.46
CA ALA A 133 -0.41 -6.82 -13.61
C ALA A 133 -0.07 -6.00 -14.87
N ALA A 134 0.12 -4.69 -14.74
CA ALA A 134 0.52 -3.82 -15.84
C ALA A 134 1.93 -4.14 -16.37
N ILE A 135 2.89 -4.41 -15.49
CA ILE A 135 4.29 -4.73 -15.82
C ILE A 135 4.42 -6.08 -16.54
N THR A 136 3.56 -7.04 -16.18
CA THR A 136 3.66 -8.42 -16.67
C THR A 136 2.64 -8.80 -17.73
N GLY A 137 1.51 -8.10 -17.79
CA GLY A 137 0.34 -8.47 -18.59
C GLY A 137 -0.49 -9.63 -17.99
N ASP A 138 -0.14 -10.12 -16.81
CA ASP A 138 -0.82 -11.26 -16.18
C ASP A 138 -2.02 -10.83 -15.31
N LYS A 139 -3.20 -11.20 -15.76
CA LYS A 139 -4.47 -10.85 -15.10
C LYS A 139 -4.65 -11.45 -13.69
N ARG A 140 -3.86 -12.48 -13.32
CA ARG A 140 -3.91 -13.04 -11.96
C ARG A 140 -3.57 -12.00 -10.91
N TYR A 141 -2.63 -11.11 -11.22
CA TYR A 141 -2.23 -10.03 -10.31
C TYR A 141 -3.30 -8.94 -10.20
N LEU A 142 -4.03 -8.67 -11.28
CA LEU A 142 -5.16 -7.74 -11.21
C LEU A 142 -6.32 -8.30 -10.37
N LYS A 143 -6.58 -9.62 -10.46
CA LYS A 143 -7.51 -10.31 -9.56
C LYS A 143 -7.08 -10.17 -8.09
N LEU A 144 -5.78 -10.34 -7.81
CA LEU A 144 -5.23 -10.15 -6.46
C LEU A 144 -5.41 -8.70 -5.99
N ALA A 145 -5.21 -7.71 -6.87
CA ALA A 145 -5.45 -6.30 -6.56
C ALA A 145 -6.90 -6.04 -6.13
N HIS A 146 -7.87 -6.64 -6.83
CA HIS A 146 -9.27 -6.58 -6.41
C HIS A 146 -9.51 -7.22 -5.04
N GLN A 147 -8.98 -8.41 -4.79
CA GLN A 147 -9.12 -9.09 -3.50
C GLN A 147 -8.53 -8.27 -2.34
N PHE A 148 -7.45 -7.52 -2.60
CA PHE A 148 -6.81 -6.64 -1.62
C PHE A 148 -7.41 -5.22 -1.57
N SER A 149 -8.48 -4.97 -2.29
CA SER A 149 -9.25 -3.73 -2.20
C SER A 149 -10.21 -3.78 -1.01
N HIS A 150 -9.93 -2.99 0.03
CA HIS A 150 -10.63 -3.06 1.32
C HIS A 150 -12.07 -2.54 1.21
N HIS A 151 -13.04 -3.43 1.32
CA HIS A 151 -14.47 -3.15 1.11
C HIS A 151 -15.04 -2.13 2.11
N THR A 152 -14.55 -2.11 3.35
CA THR A 152 -14.98 -1.14 4.37
C THR A 152 -14.78 0.32 3.92
N VAL A 153 -13.76 0.56 3.08
CA VAL A 153 -13.49 1.89 2.50
C VAL A 153 -14.14 2.02 1.13
N LEU A 154 -13.97 1.04 0.26
CA LEU A 154 -14.44 1.10 -1.13
C LEU A 154 -15.97 1.19 -1.23
N GLN A 155 -16.72 0.38 -0.48
CA GLN A 155 -18.17 0.29 -0.63
C GLN A 155 -18.91 1.60 -0.31
N PRO A 156 -18.60 2.33 0.78
CA PRO A 156 -19.16 3.66 1.00
C PRO A 156 -18.79 4.64 -0.13
N LEU A 157 -17.55 4.63 -0.59
CA LEU A 157 -17.11 5.55 -1.65
C LEU A 157 -17.84 5.31 -2.98
N LEU A 158 -18.13 4.05 -3.34
CA LEU A 158 -18.95 3.71 -4.51
C LEU A 158 -20.36 4.27 -4.43
N ARG A 159 -20.88 4.47 -3.23
CA ARG A 159 -22.19 5.09 -2.99
C ARG A 159 -22.12 6.60 -2.71
N GLN A 160 -20.94 7.18 -2.83
CA GLN A 160 -20.63 8.58 -2.48
C GLN A 160 -21.07 8.92 -1.04
N GLU A 161 -20.83 7.99 -0.11
CA GLU A 161 -21.07 8.16 1.32
C GLU A 161 -19.76 8.48 2.03
N ASP A 162 -19.68 9.62 2.70
CA ASP A 162 -18.56 9.97 3.55
C ASP A 162 -18.66 9.24 4.91
N LYS A 163 -17.82 8.22 5.07
CA LYS A 163 -17.67 7.45 6.33
C LYS A 163 -16.25 7.56 6.89
N LEU A 164 -15.53 8.63 6.54
CA LEU A 164 -14.11 8.77 6.89
C LEU A 164 -13.88 9.22 8.34
N THR A 165 -14.80 9.96 8.94
CA THR A 165 -14.64 10.50 10.30
C THR A 165 -14.24 9.41 11.30
N GLY A 166 -13.13 9.65 12.02
CA GLY A 166 -12.56 8.72 12.99
C GLY A 166 -11.68 7.62 12.40
N MET A 167 -11.60 7.49 11.07
CA MET A 167 -10.63 6.58 10.46
C MET A 167 -9.22 7.18 10.49
N HIS A 168 -8.21 6.35 10.70
CA HIS A 168 -6.80 6.75 10.62
C HIS A 168 -6.47 7.14 9.17
N ALA A 169 -6.14 8.41 8.93
CA ALA A 169 -6.05 9.00 7.59
C ALA A 169 -4.99 8.34 6.70
N ASN A 170 -3.76 8.23 7.20
CA ASN A 170 -2.64 7.63 6.47
C ASN A 170 -2.92 6.17 6.05
N THR A 171 -3.69 5.43 6.85
CA THR A 171 -4.09 4.06 6.52
C THR A 171 -5.06 3.98 5.34
N GLN A 172 -5.90 5.01 5.10
CA GLN A 172 -6.92 4.97 4.05
C GLN A 172 -6.42 5.51 2.71
N ILE A 173 -5.61 6.55 2.69
CA ILE A 173 -5.15 7.23 1.48
C ILE A 173 -4.50 6.26 0.46
N PRO A 174 -3.55 5.39 0.84
CA PRO A 174 -2.92 4.46 -0.10
C PRO A 174 -3.90 3.47 -0.74
N LYS A 175 -4.94 3.08 -0.03
CA LYS A 175 -5.97 2.17 -0.56
C LYS A 175 -6.72 2.78 -1.74
N VAL A 176 -7.03 4.07 -1.63
CA VAL A 176 -7.77 4.80 -2.67
C VAL A 176 -6.92 5.05 -3.91
N ILE A 177 -5.62 5.27 -3.74
CA ILE A 177 -4.68 5.30 -4.86
C ILE A 177 -4.76 3.99 -5.65
N GLY A 178 -4.80 2.86 -4.95
CA GLY A 178 -4.97 1.53 -5.55
C GLY A 178 -6.32 1.35 -6.25
N PHE A 179 -7.43 1.87 -5.70
CA PHE A 179 -8.74 1.83 -6.38
C PHE A 179 -8.68 2.58 -7.70
N LYS A 180 -8.06 3.78 -7.71
CA LYS A 180 -7.89 4.55 -8.96
C LYS A 180 -6.99 3.82 -9.95
N ARG A 181 -5.89 3.21 -9.48
CA ARG A 181 -4.97 2.46 -10.35
C ARG A 181 -5.64 1.27 -11.03
N ILE A 182 -6.44 0.50 -10.28
CA ILE A 182 -7.24 -0.60 -10.84
C ILE A 182 -8.23 -0.07 -11.87
N ALA A 183 -8.93 1.02 -11.52
CA ALA A 183 -9.89 1.66 -12.41
C ALA A 183 -9.28 2.09 -13.73
N ASP A 184 -8.06 2.63 -13.71
CA ASP A 184 -7.36 3.07 -14.93
C ASP A 184 -6.96 1.89 -15.83
N LEU A 185 -6.60 0.76 -15.25
CA LEU A 185 -6.23 -0.43 -16.02
C LEU A 185 -7.42 -1.12 -16.68
N GLU A 186 -8.60 -1.00 -16.09
CA GLU A 186 -9.82 -1.68 -16.55
C GLU A 186 -10.81 -0.75 -17.27
N GLY A 187 -10.61 0.57 -17.20
CA GLY A 187 -11.60 1.55 -17.64
C GLY A 187 -12.85 1.58 -16.74
N ASN A 188 -12.71 1.21 -15.45
CA ASN A 188 -13.83 1.15 -14.50
C ASN A 188 -14.18 2.55 -14.00
N ARG A 189 -15.29 3.09 -14.50
CA ARG A 189 -15.75 4.44 -14.15
C ARG A 189 -16.18 4.56 -12.69
N ASP A 190 -16.87 3.56 -12.17
CA ASP A 190 -17.42 3.62 -10.81
C ASP A 190 -16.31 3.71 -9.75
N TRP A 191 -15.25 2.92 -9.93
CA TRP A 191 -14.08 2.98 -9.04
C TRP A 191 -13.30 4.28 -9.21
N SER A 192 -13.21 4.80 -10.44
CA SER A 192 -12.59 6.11 -10.70
C SER A 192 -13.36 7.24 -10.02
N GLU A 193 -14.70 7.22 -10.08
CA GLU A 193 -15.56 8.18 -9.39
C GLU A 193 -15.48 8.04 -7.87
N ALA A 194 -15.41 6.82 -7.34
CA ALA A 194 -15.22 6.57 -5.91
C ALA A 194 -13.89 7.17 -5.40
N ALA A 195 -12.81 6.99 -6.14
CA ALA A 195 -11.52 7.57 -5.81
C ALA A 195 -11.54 9.11 -5.89
N ARG A 196 -12.20 9.68 -6.91
CA ARG A 196 -12.39 11.12 -7.05
C ARG A 196 -13.22 11.68 -5.89
N TYR A 197 -14.31 11.04 -5.53
CA TYR A 197 -15.14 11.43 -4.40
C TYR A 197 -14.36 11.46 -3.08
N PHE A 198 -13.52 10.46 -2.82
CA PHE A 198 -12.62 10.47 -1.66
C PHE A 198 -11.70 11.70 -1.68
N TRP A 199 -11.03 11.95 -2.82
CA TRP A 199 -10.11 13.06 -2.96
C TRP A 199 -10.82 14.41 -2.73
N GLU A 200 -11.98 14.63 -3.37
CA GLU A 200 -12.79 15.85 -3.19
C GLU A 200 -13.22 16.02 -1.73
N THR A 201 -13.67 14.95 -1.08
CA THR A 201 -14.08 14.97 0.32
C THR A 201 -12.93 15.32 1.25
N VAL A 202 -11.73 14.80 1.03
CA VAL A 202 -10.56 15.10 1.86
C VAL A 202 -10.05 16.52 1.58
N VAL A 203 -9.88 16.89 0.32
CA VAL A 203 -9.28 18.17 -0.05
C VAL A 203 -10.20 19.35 0.29
N ASN A 204 -11.49 19.23 -0.03
CA ASN A 204 -12.42 20.35 0.10
C ASN A 204 -13.06 20.47 1.50
N HIS A 205 -13.18 19.34 2.24
CA HIS A 205 -13.94 19.30 3.49
C HIS A 205 -13.13 18.94 4.73
N ARG A 206 -11.85 18.53 4.57
CA ARG A 206 -10.99 18.09 5.68
C ARG A 206 -9.60 18.68 5.69
N SER A 207 -9.19 19.37 4.61
CA SER A 207 -7.84 19.90 4.50
C SER A 207 -7.77 21.40 4.85
N ILE A 208 -6.78 21.77 5.65
CA ILE A 208 -6.41 23.15 5.84
C ILE A 208 -5.49 23.63 4.71
N THR A 209 -5.25 24.94 4.62
CA THR A 209 -4.53 25.59 3.51
C THR A 209 -3.15 24.98 3.20
N ILE A 210 -2.46 24.41 4.18
CA ILE A 210 -1.15 23.77 4.01
C ILE A 210 -1.25 22.27 3.69
N GLY A 211 -2.45 21.74 3.48
CA GLY A 211 -2.67 20.33 3.07
C GLY A 211 -2.86 19.33 4.22
N GLY A 212 -2.77 19.76 5.48
CA GLY A 212 -3.05 18.88 6.62
C GLY A 212 -4.53 18.49 6.66
N ASN A 213 -4.85 17.20 6.84
CA ASN A 213 -6.20 16.65 6.69
C ASN A 213 -6.67 15.78 7.86
N SER A 214 -5.91 15.71 8.95
CA SER A 214 -6.24 14.86 10.09
C SER A 214 -5.91 15.51 11.43
N VAL A 215 -6.48 14.98 12.50
CA VAL A 215 -6.17 15.34 13.89
C VAL A 215 -5.74 14.07 14.62
N ARG A 216 -4.54 14.09 15.20
CA ARG A 216 -3.96 12.88 15.82
C ARG A 216 -4.04 11.67 14.89
N GLU A 217 -3.66 11.89 13.62
CA GLU A 217 -3.63 10.90 12.54
C GLU A 217 -5.00 10.39 12.08
N HIS A 218 -6.12 10.93 12.58
CA HIS A 218 -7.47 10.49 12.23
C HIS A 218 -8.25 11.62 11.54
N PHE A 219 -9.09 11.27 10.57
CA PHE A 219 -9.99 12.21 9.93
C PHE A 219 -10.98 12.79 10.94
N HIS A 220 -11.01 14.12 11.05
CA HIS A 220 -12.03 14.84 11.80
C HIS A 220 -13.37 14.93 11.03
N PRO A 221 -14.47 15.36 11.66
CA PRO A 221 -15.72 15.58 10.93
C PRO A 221 -15.54 16.55 9.77
N ALA A 222 -16.23 16.32 8.65
CA ALA A 222 -16.19 17.22 7.51
C ALA A 222 -16.58 18.64 7.92
N ASP A 223 -15.88 19.64 7.39
CA ASP A 223 -16.11 21.08 7.62
C ASP A 223 -15.99 21.55 9.08
N ASP A 224 -15.59 20.68 10.01
CA ASP A 224 -15.31 21.03 11.41
C ASP A 224 -13.81 21.00 11.70
N PHE A 225 -13.16 22.16 11.65
CA PHE A 225 -11.73 22.33 11.87
C PHE A 225 -11.38 22.71 13.33
N SER A 226 -12.35 22.78 14.23
CA SER A 226 -12.15 23.24 15.61
C SER A 226 -11.11 22.40 16.37
N SER A 227 -11.12 21.08 16.20
CA SER A 227 -10.17 20.17 16.83
C SER A 227 -8.74 20.32 16.31
N MET A 228 -8.53 20.79 15.07
CA MET A 228 -7.20 21.04 14.51
C MET A 228 -6.52 22.26 15.17
N LEU A 229 -7.30 23.24 15.59
CA LEU A 229 -6.78 24.45 16.25
C LEU A 229 -6.31 24.22 17.68
N THR A 230 -6.84 23.20 18.34
CA THR A 230 -6.61 22.90 19.75
C THR A 230 -5.79 21.65 20.00
N SER A 231 -5.44 20.90 18.94
CA SER A 231 -4.65 19.69 19.06
C SER A 231 -3.17 19.99 19.27
N GLU A 232 -2.53 19.29 20.21
CA GLU A 232 -1.07 19.33 20.40
C GLU A 232 -0.31 18.64 19.27
N GLN A 233 -0.95 17.73 18.55
CA GLN A 233 -0.41 17.09 17.36
C GLN A 233 -0.94 17.80 16.12
N GLY A 234 -0.03 18.31 15.32
CA GLY A 234 -0.38 18.91 14.04
C GLY A 234 -1.12 17.93 13.12
N PRO A 235 -1.86 18.44 12.14
CA PRO A 235 -2.52 17.61 11.16
C PRO A 235 -1.49 16.84 10.35
N GLU A 236 -1.78 15.56 10.05
CA GLU A 236 -0.97 14.78 9.14
C GLU A 236 -1.08 15.36 7.72
N ILE A 237 0.06 15.58 7.08
CA ILE A 237 0.12 15.96 5.68
C ILE A 237 0.09 14.69 4.87
N GLY A 238 -1.09 14.31 4.40
CA GLY A 238 -1.27 13.16 3.54
C GLY A 238 -0.65 13.38 2.15
N ARG A 239 -0.31 12.31 1.48
CA ARG A 239 0.00 12.38 0.05
C ARG A 239 -1.28 12.69 -0.70
N ALA A 240 -1.32 13.84 -1.32
CA ALA A 240 -2.36 14.20 -2.27
C ALA A 240 -2.07 13.57 -3.64
#